data_918e11bbf8c725b92510e92d6b084ded
#
_entry.id   918e11bbf8c725b92510e92d6b084ded
#
_cell.length_a   1.000
_cell.length_b   1.000
_cell.length_c   1.000
_cell.angle_alpha   90.00
_cell.angle_beta   90.00
_cell.angle_gamma   90.00
#
_symmetry.space_group_name_H-M   'P 1'
#
loop_
_entity.id
_entity.type
_entity.pdbx_description
1 polymer ?
#
loop_
_entity_poly.entity_id
_entity_poly.type
_entity_poly.pdbx_seq_one_letter_code
_entity_poly.pdbx_strand_id
1 'polypeptide(L)'
;MKKNISFYSEGVKLDGDLYYPDDLKKGERRAGVVLCHGYTGVKDLYLPDNARVLNEAGYMVMTFDYKGWGESEGARTRLAPYSRVVDVQAAMTFLGIQPEVNDERLGIYGTSYGCATVVWTAAHDERVKCTVGVVGMGHGGRWMRSVRRPDEW
;
A
#
# COMPACT_ATOMS: atom_id res chain seq x y z
N MET A 1 1.76 -14.89 -11.24
CA MET A 1 0.76 -14.26 -12.14
C MET A 1 0.33 -12.90 -11.62
N LYS A 2 0.19 -11.88 -12.48
CA LYS A 2 -0.26 -10.51 -12.11
C LYS A 2 -1.62 -10.20 -12.76
N LYS A 3 -2.53 -9.55 -12.03
CA LYS A 3 -3.86 -9.12 -12.50
C LYS A 3 -4.07 -7.65 -12.13
N ASN A 4 -4.38 -6.80 -13.11
CA ASN A 4 -4.84 -5.43 -12.82
C ASN A 4 -6.23 -5.47 -12.21
N ILE A 5 -6.46 -4.65 -11.19
CA ILE A 5 -7.71 -4.57 -10.43
C ILE A 5 -8.10 -3.13 -10.18
N SER A 6 -9.35 -2.92 -9.84
CA SER A 6 -9.79 -1.63 -9.29
C SER A 6 -10.70 -1.86 -8.09
N PHE A 7 -10.67 -0.92 -7.17
CA PHE A 7 -11.51 -0.93 -5.96
C PHE A 7 -11.88 0.51 -5.58
N TYR A 8 -12.70 0.68 -4.56
CA TYR A 8 -13.19 2.01 -4.17
C TYR A 8 -12.73 2.37 -2.76
N SER A 9 -12.33 3.62 -2.60
CA SER A 9 -12.06 4.25 -1.31
C SER A 9 -12.86 5.54 -1.23
N GLU A 10 -13.84 5.62 -0.30
CA GLU A 10 -14.76 6.75 -0.14
C GLU A 10 -15.41 7.20 -1.47
N GLY A 11 -15.86 6.25 -2.28
CA GLY A 11 -16.49 6.50 -3.57
C GLY A 11 -15.55 6.88 -4.72
N VAL A 12 -14.24 6.99 -4.49
CA VAL A 12 -13.23 7.24 -5.51
C VAL A 12 -12.64 5.91 -5.97
N LYS A 13 -12.58 5.69 -7.29
CA LYS A 13 -12.01 4.49 -7.89
C LYS A 13 -10.48 4.54 -7.83
N LEU A 14 -9.89 3.50 -7.24
CA LEU A 14 -8.45 3.31 -7.17
C LEU A 14 -8.02 2.18 -8.10
N ASP A 15 -6.84 2.34 -8.69
CA ASP A 15 -6.20 1.35 -9.54
C ASP A 15 -5.12 0.60 -8.78
N GLY A 16 -5.00 -0.70 -9.04
CA GLY A 16 -4.02 -1.56 -8.38
C GLY A 16 -3.70 -2.81 -9.17
N ASP A 17 -2.73 -3.56 -8.64
CA ASP A 17 -2.33 -4.85 -9.18
C ASP A 17 -2.32 -5.89 -8.06
N LEU A 18 -2.86 -7.06 -8.36
CA LEU A 18 -2.84 -8.23 -7.48
C LEU A 18 -1.90 -9.28 -8.04
N TYR A 19 -0.95 -9.74 -7.22
CA TYR A 19 0.07 -10.71 -7.57
C TYR A 19 -0.23 -12.03 -6.86
N TYR A 20 -0.29 -13.10 -7.64
CA TYR A 20 -0.56 -14.47 -7.18
C TYR A 20 0.72 -15.27 -7.18
N PRO A 21 1.07 -15.98 -6.09
CA PRO A 21 2.20 -16.92 -6.09
C PRO A 21 2.04 -17.97 -7.18
N ASP A 22 3.15 -18.35 -7.82
CA ASP A 22 3.12 -19.32 -8.92
C ASP A 22 2.82 -20.74 -8.41
N ASP A 23 3.10 -21.01 -7.14
CA ASP A 23 2.82 -22.28 -6.46
C ASP A 23 1.45 -22.36 -5.78
N LEU A 24 0.60 -21.34 -5.94
CA LEU A 24 -0.73 -21.28 -5.34
C LEU A 24 -1.63 -22.38 -5.89
N LYS A 25 -2.16 -23.21 -4.99
CA LYS A 25 -3.05 -24.31 -5.38
C LYS A 25 -4.52 -23.88 -5.30
N LYS A 26 -5.35 -24.54 -6.07
CA LYS A 26 -6.80 -24.30 -6.06
C LYS A 26 -7.39 -24.53 -4.66
N GLY A 27 -8.08 -23.51 -4.14
CA GLY A 27 -8.70 -23.54 -2.81
C GLY A 27 -7.74 -23.23 -1.66
N GLU A 28 -6.46 -22.97 -1.95
CA GLU A 28 -5.50 -22.55 -0.94
C GLU A 28 -5.67 -21.05 -0.62
N ARG A 29 -5.46 -20.68 0.65
CA ARG A 29 -5.47 -19.28 1.13
C ARG A 29 -4.09 -18.92 1.68
N ARG A 30 -3.56 -17.81 1.21
CA ARG A 30 -2.24 -17.31 1.61
C ARG A 30 -2.35 -16.02 2.43
N ALA A 31 -1.33 -15.72 3.20
CA ALA A 31 -1.22 -14.41 3.83
C ALA A 31 -1.17 -13.31 2.76
N GLY A 32 -1.84 -12.18 3.01
CA GLY A 32 -1.92 -11.05 2.09
C GLY A 32 -1.06 -9.88 2.55
N VAL A 33 -0.39 -9.18 1.62
CA VAL A 33 0.41 -7.98 1.92
C VAL A 33 0.04 -6.85 0.95
N VAL A 34 -0.33 -5.69 1.50
CA VAL A 34 -0.54 -4.46 0.72
C VAL A 34 0.75 -3.65 0.72
N LEU A 35 1.25 -3.26 -0.45
CA LEU A 35 2.43 -2.42 -0.61
C LEU A 35 2.05 -0.97 -0.89
N CYS A 36 2.64 -0.07 -0.13
CA CYS A 36 2.32 1.36 -0.08
C CYS A 36 3.52 2.20 -0.53
N HIS A 37 3.38 2.91 -1.65
CA HIS A 37 4.44 3.77 -2.20
C HIS A 37 4.64 5.06 -1.39
N GLY A 38 5.81 5.66 -1.56
CA GLY A 38 6.22 6.91 -0.93
C GLY A 38 5.52 8.15 -1.52
N TYR A 39 6.06 9.33 -1.16
CA TYR A 39 5.65 10.60 -1.73
C TYR A 39 6.02 10.63 -3.22
N THR A 40 5.14 11.16 -4.06
CA THR A 40 5.29 11.20 -5.54
C THR A 40 5.48 9.83 -6.24
N GLY A 41 5.39 8.73 -5.50
CA GLY A 41 5.46 7.40 -6.08
C GLY A 41 4.16 7.00 -6.78
N VAL A 42 4.24 5.92 -7.54
CA VAL A 42 3.13 5.20 -8.12
C VAL A 42 3.36 3.69 -7.97
N LYS A 43 2.31 2.89 -8.11
CA LYS A 43 2.35 1.43 -7.94
C LYS A 43 3.37 0.71 -8.84
N ASP A 44 3.69 1.30 -10.00
CA ASP A 44 4.57 0.68 -11.01
C ASP A 44 6.04 1.11 -10.92
N LEU A 45 6.41 1.99 -9.98
CA LEU A 45 7.76 2.54 -9.95
C LEU A 45 8.80 1.53 -9.42
N TYR A 46 8.69 1.07 -8.17
CA TYR A 46 9.61 0.12 -7.53
C TYR A 46 8.89 -0.99 -6.74
N LEU A 47 7.60 -0.82 -6.50
CA LEU A 47 6.80 -1.81 -5.77
C LEU A 47 6.68 -3.15 -6.51
N PRO A 48 6.71 -3.23 -7.85
CA PRO A 48 6.69 -4.52 -8.55
C PRO A 48 7.86 -5.44 -8.18
N ASP A 49 9.07 -4.91 -7.95
CA ASP A 49 10.21 -5.73 -7.51
C ASP A 49 10.01 -6.26 -6.10
N ASN A 50 9.51 -5.44 -5.18
CA ASN A 50 9.15 -5.87 -3.82
C ASN A 50 8.01 -6.88 -3.85
N ALA A 51 7.00 -6.66 -4.70
CA ALA A 51 5.88 -7.57 -4.88
C ALA A 51 6.36 -8.94 -5.39
N ARG A 52 7.30 -8.97 -6.34
CA ARG A 52 7.88 -10.20 -6.87
C ARG A 52 8.57 -11.02 -5.77
N VAL A 53 9.44 -10.40 -4.96
CA VAL A 53 10.15 -11.08 -3.86
C VAL A 53 9.18 -11.68 -2.84
N LEU A 54 8.16 -10.92 -2.43
CA LEU A 54 7.15 -11.42 -1.50
C LEU A 54 6.29 -12.52 -2.14
N ASN A 55 5.97 -12.39 -3.42
CA ASN A 55 5.19 -13.38 -4.15
C ASN A 55 5.94 -14.70 -4.33
N GLU A 56 7.26 -14.66 -4.62
CA GLU A 56 8.16 -15.82 -4.62
C GLU A 56 8.24 -16.49 -3.24
N ALA A 57 8.09 -15.72 -2.17
CA ALA A 57 7.99 -16.23 -0.79
C ALA A 57 6.59 -16.76 -0.43
N GLY A 58 5.65 -16.79 -1.37
CA GLY A 58 4.33 -17.39 -1.22
C GLY A 58 3.23 -16.46 -0.68
N TYR A 59 3.42 -15.16 -0.65
CA TYR A 59 2.40 -14.20 -0.25
C TYR A 59 1.51 -13.77 -1.43
N MET A 60 0.22 -13.58 -1.17
CA MET A 60 -0.63 -12.76 -2.03
C MET A 60 -0.26 -11.30 -1.84
N VAL A 61 0.08 -10.60 -2.92
CA VAL A 61 0.57 -9.20 -2.80
C VAL A 61 -0.31 -8.27 -3.62
N MET A 62 -0.58 -7.10 -3.06
CA MET A 62 -1.33 -6.04 -3.73
C MET A 62 -0.50 -4.75 -3.74
N THR A 63 -0.36 -4.13 -4.91
CA THR A 63 0.10 -2.75 -5.07
C THR A 63 -1.07 -1.88 -5.53
N PHE A 64 -1.06 -0.60 -5.23
CA PHE A 64 -2.10 0.32 -5.70
C PHE A 64 -1.60 1.77 -5.75
N ASP A 65 -2.30 2.60 -6.49
CA ASP A 65 -2.14 4.04 -6.51
C ASP A 65 -3.12 4.71 -5.56
N TYR A 66 -2.65 5.62 -4.71
CA TYR A 66 -3.51 6.42 -3.84
C TYR A 66 -4.41 7.37 -4.64
N LYS A 67 -5.48 7.88 -4.04
CA LYS A 67 -6.35 8.92 -4.63
C LYS A 67 -5.52 10.08 -5.21
N GLY A 68 -5.77 10.40 -6.48
CA GLY A 68 -5.10 11.50 -7.19
C GLY A 68 -3.66 11.18 -7.66
N TRP A 69 -3.21 9.93 -7.56
CA TRP A 69 -1.90 9.47 -8.01
C TRP A 69 -2.03 8.36 -9.06
N GLY A 70 -1.03 8.23 -9.91
CA GLY A 70 -0.97 7.20 -10.94
C GLY A 70 -2.25 7.12 -11.78
N GLU A 71 -2.80 5.93 -11.89
CA GLU A 71 -4.04 5.64 -12.65
C GLU A 71 -5.31 5.76 -11.78
N SER A 72 -5.16 6.03 -10.48
CA SER A 72 -6.31 6.24 -9.59
C SER A 72 -6.99 7.58 -9.84
N GLU A 73 -8.31 7.60 -9.67
CA GLU A 73 -9.12 8.82 -9.73
C GLU A 73 -8.85 9.73 -8.51
N GLY A 74 -9.44 10.92 -8.52
CA GLY A 74 -9.38 11.91 -7.44
C GLY A 74 -8.57 13.15 -7.80
N ALA A 75 -8.50 14.10 -6.86
CA ALA A 75 -7.79 15.37 -7.05
C ALA A 75 -6.28 15.12 -7.19
N ARG A 76 -5.73 15.47 -8.36
CA ARG A 76 -4.32 15.20 -8.71
C ARG A 76 -3.34 15.86 -7.73
N THR A 77 -2.31 15.10 -7.39
CA THR A 77 -1.15 15.53 -6.59
C THR A 77 -1.49 16.03 -5.17
N ARG A 78 -2.71 15.84 -4.70
CA ARG A 78 -3.09 16.19 -3.33
C ARG A 78 -2.45 15.21 -2.34
N LEU A 79 -1.59 15.73 -1.47
CA LEU A 79 -1.04 14.97 -0.36
C LEU A 79 -1.92 15.19 0.89
N ALA A 80 -2.75 14.23 1.21
CA ALA A 80 -3.60 14.23 2.40
C ALA A 80 -3.27 12.99 3.27
N PRO A 81 -2.52 13.13 4.37
CA PRO A 81 -2.02 12.01 5.17
C PRO A 81 -3.13 11.04 5.60
N TYR A 82 -4.21 11.56 6.16
CA TYR A 82 -5.33 10.74 6.63
C TYR A 82 -6.09 10.05 5.50
N SER A 83 -6.24 10.70 4.34
CA SER A 83 -6.85 10.09 3.17
C SER A 83 -6.06 8.87 2.69
N ARG A 84 -4.73 8.92 2.77
CA ARG A 84 -3.87 7.77 2.44
C ARG A 84 -4.10 6.58 3.38
N VAL A 85 -4.31 6.83 4.66
CA VAL A 85 -4.65 5.76 5.63
C VAL A 85 -5.98 5.09 5.24
N VAL A 86 -6.99 5.88 4.90
CA VAL A 86 -8.29 5.35 4.43
C VAL A 86 -8.13 4.53 3.14
N ASP A 87 -7.27 4.95 2.22
CA ASP A 87 -6.98 4.21 1.01
C ASP A 87 -6.30 2.85 1.31
N VAL A 88 -5.36 2.81 2.26
CA VAL A 88 -4.74 1.55 2.71
C VAL A 88 -5.77 0.62 3.34
N GLN A 89 -6.66 1.15 4.18
CA GLN A 89 -7.74 0.37 4.80
C GLN A 89 -8.71 -0.20 3.75
N ALA A 90 -9.03 0.58 2.71
CA ALA A 90 -9.83 0.12 1.57
C ALA A 90 -9.10 -0.97 0.76
N ALA A 91 -7.79 -0.81 0.53
CA ALA A 91 -6.95 -1.82 -0.12
C ALA A 91 -6.89 -3.12 0.69
N MET A 92 -6.75 -3.04 2.02
CA MET A 92 -6.80 -4.21 2.90
C MET A 92 -8.15 -4.91 2.86
N THR A 93 -9.25 -4.15 2.81
CA THR A 93 -10.60 -4.71 2.66
C THR A 93 -10.72 -5.45 1.33
N PHE A 94 -10.28 -4.82 0.23
CA PHE A 94 -10.30 -5.45 -1.09
C PHE A 94 -9.45 -6.72 -1.15
N LEU A 95 -8.23 -6.68 -0.58
CA LEU A 95 -7.35 -7.85 -0.54
C LEU A 95 -7.94 -8.97 0.32
N GLY A 96 -8.48 -8.64 1.49
CA GLY A 96 -9.02 -9.62 2.45
C GLY A 96 -10.24 -10.40 1.94
N ILE A 97 -11.03 -9.83 1.01
CA ILE A 97 -12.18 -10.53 0.42
C ILE A 97 -11.82 -11.41 -0.78
N GLN A 98 -10.54 -11.43 -1.21
CA GLN A 98 -10.13 -12.33 -2.29
C GLN A 98 -10.16 -13.78 -1.80
N PRO A 99 -10.69 -14.72 -2.60
CA PRO A 99 -10.84 -16.12 -2.17
C PRO A 99 -9.51 -16.82 -1.85
N GLU A 100 -8.40 -16.36 -2.42
CA GLU A 100 -7.05 -16.90 -2.19
C GLU A 100 -6.34 -16.26 -0.99
N VAL A 101 -6.95 -15.30 -0.30
CA VAL A 101 -6.35 -14.58 0.82
C VAL A 101 -6.90 -15.05 2.15
N ASN A 102 -6.03 -15.32 3.10
CA ASN A 102 -6.39 -15.49 4.51
C ASN A 102 -6.48 -14.11 5.17
N ASP A 103 -7.68 -13.62 5.40
CA ASP A 103 -7.99 -12.31 5.98
C ASP A 103 -7.55 -12.15 7.45
N GLU A 104 -7.27 -13.26 8.15
CA GLU A 104 -6.66 -13.22 9.47
C GLU A 104 -5.13 -13.02 9.43
N ARG A 105 -4.52 -13.01 8.24
CA ARG A 105 -3.08 -12.90 8.03
C ARG A 105 -2.74 -11.78 7.05
N LEU A 106 -3.19 -10.57 7.35
CA LEU A 106 -2.93 -9.39 6.53
C LEU A 106 -1.75 -8.58 7.07
N GLY A 107 -0.83 -8.22 6.18
CA GLY A 107 0.29 -7.33 6.44
C GLY A 107 0.29 -6.11 5.53
N ILE A 108 1.03 -5.09 5.95
CA ILE A 108 1.23 -3.87 5.14
C ILE A 108 2.71 -3.50 5.11
N TYR A 109 3.17 -3.06 3.97
CA TYR A 109 4.54 -2.61 3.74
C TYR A 109 4.53 -1.19 3.20
N GLY A 110 5.39 -0.33 3.70
CA GLY A 110 5.47 1.06 3.24
C GLY A 110 6.91 1.57 3.12
N THR A 111 7.19 2.29 2.04
CA THR A 111 8.49 2.90 1.80
C THR A 111 8.39 4.41 1.92
N SER A 112 9.40 5.05 2.53
CA SER A 112 9.50 6.51 2.68
C SER A 112 8.25 7.09 3.35
N TYR A 113 7.51 7.98 2.69
CA TYR A 113 6.24 8.49 3.18
C TYR A 113 5.18 7.38 3.39
N GLY A 114 5.22 6.32 2.58
CA GLY A 114 4.39 5.14 2.78
C GLY A 114 4.62 4.45 4.11
N CYS A 115 5.86 4.51 4.66
CA CYS A 115 6.14 4.01 6.01
C CYS A 115 5.31 4.74 7.08
N ALA A 116 5.25 6.08 7.05
CA ALA A 116 4.42 6.83 7.98
C ALA A 116 2.93 6.46 7.85
N THR A 117 2.47 6.26 6.61
CA THR A 117 1.09 5.84 6.34
C THR A 117 0.79 4.46 6.92
N VAL A 118 1.65 3.46 6.70
CA VAL A 118 1.39 2.09 7.19
C VAL A 118 1.51 1.99 8.71
N VAL A 119 2.45 2.71 9.34
CA VAL A 119 2.55 2.77 10.81
C VAL A 119 1.27 3.37 11.41
N TRP A 120 0.74 4.44 10.83
CA TRP A 120 -0.52 5.03 11.27
C TRP A 120 -1.71 4.09 11.04
N THR A 121 -1.76 3.43 9.89
CA THR A 121 -2.81 2.45 9.59
C THR A 121 -2.78 1.30 10.60
N ALA A 122 -1.60 0.75 10.90
CA ALA A 122 -1.47 -0.36 11.86
C ALA A 122 -1.90 0.02 13.28
N ALA A 123 -1.73 1.28 13.67
CA ALA A 123 -2.17 1.76 14.98
C ALA A 123 -3.71 1.90 15.10
N HIS A 124 -4.44 1.89 13.96
CA HIS A 124 -5.90 2.14 13.92
C HIS A 124 -6.70 1.06 13.18
N ASP A 125 -6.05 -0.02 12.76
CA ASP A 125 -6.72 -1.12 12.06
C ASP A 125 -6.21 -2.49 12.58
N GLU A 126 -7.02 -3.13 13.40
CA GLU A 126 -6.68 -4.41 14.08
C GLU A 126 -6.47 -5.59 13.10
N ARG A 127 -6.90 -5.45 11.84
CA ARG A 127 -6.66 -6.44 10.79
C ARG A 127 -5.19 -6.53 10.41
N VAL A 128 -4.39 -5.48 10.66
CA VAL A 128 -2.95 -5.48 10.41
C VAL A 128 -2.24 -6.37 11.40
N LYS A 129 -1.70 -7.49 10.94
CA LYS A 129 -0.94 -8.44 11.77
C LYS A 129 0.57 -8.23 11.68
N CYS A 130 1.03 -7.58 10.61
CA CYS A 130 2.45 -7.27 10.40
C CYS A 130 2.59 -5.94 9.65
N THR A 131 3.53 -5.12 10.08
CA THR A 131 3.85 -3.85 9.42
C THR A 131 5.34 -3.75 9.18
N VAL A 132 5.73 -3.45 7.95
CA VAL A 132 7.12 -3.20 7.56
C VAL A 132 7.24 -1.77 7.03
N GLY A 133 8.07 -0.97 7.69
CA GLY A 133 8.39 0.38 7.25
C GLY A 133 9.86 0.49 6.83
N VAL A 134 10.11 0.95 5.61
CA VAL A 134 11.46 1.09 5.04
C VAL A 134 11.75 2.55 4.76
N VAL A 135 12.91 3.04 5.23
CA VAL A 135 13.39 4.43 5.11
C VAL A 135 12.33 5.47 5.48
N GLY A 136 11.61 5.21 6.56
CA GLY A 136 10.45 5.99 6.98
C GLY A 136 10.82 7.30 7.67
N MET A 137 9.91 8.27 7.60
CA MET A 137 9.99 9.50 8.37
C MET A 137 9.25 9.35 9.70
N GLY A 138 9.93 9.61 10.82
CA GLY A 138 9.31 9.58 12.15
C GLY A 138 8.53 10.85 12.51
N HIS A 139 8.75 11.95 11.79
CA HIS A 139 8.09 13.24 12.04
C HIS A 139 8.05 14.09 10.78
N GLY A 140 6.86 14.22 10.17
CA GLY A 140 6.67 14.89 8.89
C GLY A 140 7.19 16.34 8.84
N GLY A 141 6.92 17.15 9.88
CA GLY A 141 7.37 18.54 9.95
C GLY A 141 8.91 18.67 10.03
N ARG A 142 9.58 17.80 10.79
CA ARG A 142 11.06 17.77 10.83
C ARG A 142 11.64 17.33 9.50
N TRP A 143 11.05 16.31 8.90
CA TRP A 143 11.46 15.82 7.58
C TRP A 143 11.31 16.92 6.51
N MET A 144 10.16 17.58 6.44
CA MET A 144 9.95 18.66 5.48
C MET A 144 10.99 19.78 5.62
N ARG A 145 11.35 20.15 6.86
CA ARG A 145 12.40 21.13 7.13
C ARG A 145 13.79 20.65 6.71
N SER A 146 14.08 19.35 6.82
CA SER A 146 15.40 18.79 6.48
C SER A 146 15.65 18.71 4.96
N VAL A 147 14.61 18.67 4.15
CA VAL A 147 14.72 18.56 2.68
C VAL A 147 14.56 19.90 1.94
N ARG A 148 14.34 20.98 2.67
CA ARG A 148 14.23 22.35 2.11
C ARG A 148 15.34 23.23 2.63
N ARG A 149 15.69 24.24 1.84
CA ARG A 149 16.66 25.25 2.29
C ARG A 149 16.05 26.12 3.40
N PRO A 150 16.87 26.61 4.35
CA PRO A 150 16.36 27.45 5.45
C PRO A 150 15.63 28.73 5.00
N ASP A 151 15.97 29.25 3.83
CA ASP A 151 15.40 30.45 3.22
C ASP A 151 14.09 30.23 2.45
N GLU A 152 13.61 28.99 2.38
CA GLU A 152 12.35 28.61 1.73
C GLU A 152 11.16 28.47 2.71
N TRP A 153 11.33 28.96 3.97
CA TRP A 153 10.29 28.88 5.02
C TRP A 153 9.67 30.26 5.32
#